data_2b3c2c96c73ca57f80e908e9a4e93897
#
_entry.id   2b3c2c96c73ca57f80e908e9a4e93897
#
_cell.length_a   1.000
_cell.length_b   1.000
_cell.length_c   1.000
_cell.angle_alpha   90.00
_cell.angle_beta   90.00
_cell.angle_gamma   90.00
#
_symmetry.space_group_name_H-M   'P 1'
#
loop_
_entity.id
_entity.type
_entity.pdbx_description
1 polymer ?
#
loop_
_entity_poly.entity_id
_entity_poly.type
_entity_poly.pdbx_seq_one_letter_code
_entity_poly.pdbx_strand_id
1 'polypeptide(L)'
;MTHLSRRGFVTAAAALLLVSCAGHGGDGTADARPAGPHVTPRSSAGSSNASAAPSGSVPVRLRIPGIGVDTPVMRLGLARDGSVQVPPITAHDQAGWYQSSPAPGQTGPSVILGHVTVGAYGDGVFRRLDRLRRGDEIAVRLENGTSAEFTVTSLRTVAKSAFPTEAVYGDVGRPELRLITCGGPRTGDGYRDNVIVFAASHTTRR
;
A
#
# COMPACT_ATOMS: atom_id res chain seq x y z
N MET A 1 -3.10 34.78 -40.97
CA MET A 1 -3.79 33.82 -41.86
C MET A 1 -4.16 32.58 -41.02
N THR A 2 -5.38 32.53 -40.72
CA THR A 2 -6.32 31.56 -40.22
C THR A 2 -6.09 30.12 -40.62
N HIS A 3 -6.18 29.15 -39.69
CA HIS A 3 -7.00 27.97 -39.85
C HIS A 3 -7.35 27.35 -38.48
N LEU A 4 -8.60 27.56 -38.06
CA LEU A 4 -9.31 26.75 -37.09
C LEU A 4 -9.72 25.41 -37.76
N SER A 5 -9.59 24.30 -37.07
CA SER A 5 -10.35 23.09 -37.38
C SER A 5 -11.02 22.54 -36.13
N ARG A 6 -12.33 22.73 -36.09
CA ARG A 6 -13.30 22.05 -35.20
C ARG A 6 -13.68 20.71 -35.82
N ARG A 7 -13.86 19.67 -35.03
CA ARG A 7 -14.73 18.48 -35.19
C ARG A 7 -14.36 17.51 -34.10
N GLY A 8 -15.24 16.84 -33.32
CA GLY A 8 -16.69 16.76 -33.36
C GLY A 8 -17.08 15.88 -32.16
N PHE A 9 -18.18 16.20 -31.53
CA PHE A 9 -18.82 15.45 -30.45
C PHE A 9 -19.31 14.08 -30.94
N VAL A 10 -19.10 13.02 -30.17
CA VAL A 10 -19.90 11.81 -30.21
C VAL A 10 -20.36 11.46 -28.81
N THR A 11 -21.61 11.80 -28.54
CA THR A 11 -22.44 11.31 -27.45
C THR A 11 -22.91 9.90 -27.79
N ALA A 12 -22.68 8.94 -26.92
CA ALA A 12 -23.39 7.66 -26.93
C ALA A 12 -24.01 7.44 -25.54
N ALA A 13 -25.32 7.62 -25.49
CA ALA A 13 -26.21 7.20 -24.42
C ALA A 13 -26.57 5.72 -24.66
N ALA A 14 -26.54 4.89 -23.62
CA ALA A 14 -27.23 3.59 -23.61
C ALA A 14 -27.64 3.25 -22.17
N ALA A 15 -28.84 3.41 -21.90
CA ALA A 15 -30.03 2.66 -21.54
C ALA A 15 -29.85 1.69 -20.34
N LEU A 16 -30.63 2.05 -19.29
CA LEU A 16 -31.02 1.22 -18.15
C LEU A 16 -31.83 -0.01 -18.59
N LEU A 17 -31.56 -1.15 -17.96
CA LEU A 17 -32.53 -2.24 -17.83
C LEU A 17 -32.64 -2.63 -16.34
N LEU A 18 -33.76 -2.21 -15.77
CA LEU A 18 -34.33 -2.70 -14.52
C LEU A 18 -35.00 -4.05 -14.77
N VAL A 19 -34.64 -5.09 -14.05
CA VAL A 19 -35.44 -6.30 -13.91
C VAL A 19 -35.82 -6.47 -12.44
N SER A 20 -37.09 -6.20 -12.19
CA SER A 20 -37.83 -6.50 -10.97
C SER A 20 -38.40 -7.92 -11.09
N CYS A 21 -38.23 -8.75 -10.08
CA CYS A 21 -39.06 -9.93 -9.85
C CYS A 21 -39.51 -9.94 -8.40
N ALA A 22 -40.78 -9.65 -8.24
CA ALA A 22 -41.54 -9.81 -7.01
C ALA A 22 -42.31 -11.14 -7.05
N GLY A 23 -42.66 -11.66 -5.86
CA GLY A 23 -43.74 -12.60 -5.64
C GLY A 23 -43.28 -14.01 -5.32
N HIS A 24 -43.71 -14.72 -4.34
CA HIS A 24 -45.08 -14.99 -3.90
C HIS A 24 -45.04 -15.64 -2.52
N GLY A 25 -45.98 -15.33 -1.67
CA GLY A 25 -46.24 -15.98 -0.41
C GLY A 25 -47.02 -17.30 -0.58
N GLY A 26 -47.04 -18.09 0.48
CA GLY A 26 -47.83 -19.30 0.59
C GLY A 26 -47.96 -19.72 2.05
N ASP A 27 -49.13 -19.41 2.64
CA ASP A 27 -49.60 -19.92 3.93
C ASP A 27 -49.85 -21.41 3.89
N GLY A 28 -49.72 -22.10 5.03
CA GLY A 28 -50.10 -23.49 5.20
C GLY A 28 -50.00 -24.00 6.64
N THR A 29 -51.03 -23.76 7.37
CA THR A 29 -51.65 -24.33 8.59
C THR A 29 -51.05 -25.58 9.23
N ALA A 30 -51.15 -25.52 10.56
CA ALA A 30 -50.93 -26.45 11.67
C ALA A 30 -51.38 -27.92 11.48
N ASP A 31 -50.65 -28.84 12.11
CA ASP A 31 -51.28 -29.87 12.99
C ASP A 31 -50.30 -30.60 13.91
N ALA A 32 -50.78 -30.86 15.09
CA ALA A 32 -50.55 -31.73 16.24
C ALA A 32 -49.28 -32.62 16.40
N ARG A 33 -48.76 -32.54 17.64
CA ARG A 33 -47.87 -33.35 18.48
C ARG A 33 -48.29 -34.85 18.56
N PRO A 34 -47.34 -35.82 18.84
CA PRO A 34 -46.96 -36.03 20.23
C PRO A 34 -45.45 -36.33 20.48
N ALA A 35 -45.11 -36.33 21.76
CA ALA A 35 -43.85 -36.37 22.40
C ALA A 35 -43.08 -37.70 22.22
N GLY A 36 -41.74 -37.61 22.07
CA GLY A 36 -40.76 -38.70 22.22
C GLY A 36 -39.41 -38.12 22.68
N PRO A 37 -38.52 -38.93 23.30
CA PRO A 37 -37.64 -38.50 24.38
C PRO A 37 -36.44 -37.64 23.92
N HIS A 38 -36.04 -36.72 24.77
CA HIS A 38 -34.88 -35.85 24.70
C HIS A 38 -33.59 -36.65 24.45
N VAL A 39 -33.01 -36.47 23.27
CA VAL A 39 -31.58 -36.69 23.05
C VAL A 39 -30.99 -35.29 22.81
N THR A 40 -30.27 -34.81 23.80
CA THR A 40 -29.47 -33.59 23.68
C THR A 40 -28.39 -33.80 22.63
N PRO A 41 -28.40 -33.05 21.52
CA PRO A 41 -27.21 -32.98 20.68
C PRO A 41 -26.21 -32.10 21.42
N ARG A 42 -25.15 -32.73 21.86
CA ARG A 42 -23.94 -32.04 22.33
C ARG A 42 -23.45 -31.21 21.14
N SER A 43 -23.74 -29.92 21.15
CA SER A 43 -23.14 -28.96 20.24
C SER A 43 -21.64 -28.94 20.49
N SER A 44 -20.93 -29.73 19.70
CA SER A 44 -19.52 -29.50 19.47
C SER A 44 -19.41 -28.15 18.73
N ALA A 45 -19.32 -27.07 19.51
CA ALA A 45 -18.83 -25.82 19.00
C ALA A 45 -17.38 -26.07 18.54
N GLY A 46 -17.24 -26.43 17.28
CA GLY A 46 -15.99 -26.34 16.59
C GLY A 46 -15.61 -24.88 16.55
N SER A 47 -14.80 -24.46 17.52
CA SER A 47 -14.01 -23.24 17.40
C SER A 47 -13.12 -23.41 16.18
N SER A 48 -13.61 -22.97 15.05
CA SER A 48 -12.75 -22.56 13.95
C SER A 48 -12.00 -21.32 14.45
N ASN A 49 -10.90 -21.56 15.16
CA ASN A 49 -9.81 -20.61 15.23
C ASN A 49 -9.27 -20.45 13.81
N ALA A 50 -10.01 -19.69 12.99
CA ALA A 50 -9.39 -18.95 11.92
C ALA A 50 -8.46 -17.98 12.68
N SER A 51 -7.19 -18.38 12.79
CA SER A 51 -6.10 -17.50 13.21
C SER A 51 -6.15 -16.33 12.23
N ALA A 52 -6.84 -15.24 12.63
CA ALA A 52 -6.75 -13.99 11.93
C ALA A 52 -5.25 -13.71 11.87
N ALA A 53 -4.71 -13.65 10.65
CA ALA A 53 -3.34 -13.19 10.46
C ALA A 53 -3.19 -11.93 11.29
N PRO A 54 -2.15 -11.81 12.14
CA PRO A 54 -2.03 -10.68 13.05
C PRO A 54 -2.14 -9.42 12.21
N SER A 55 -3.15 -8.60 12.49
CA SER A 55 -3.37 -7.33 11.82
C SER A 55 -2.06 -6.57 11.92
N GLY A 56 -1.41 -6.33 10.76
CA GLY A 56 -0.08 -5.73 10.76
C GLY A 56 -0.12 -4.41 11.50
N SER A 57 0.74 -4.25 12.46
CA SER A 57 0.85 -3.00 13.20
C SER A 57 1.36 -1.89 12.29
N VAL A 58 0.85 -0.69 12.48
CA VAL A 58 1.14 0.47 11.63
C VAL A 58 2.58 0.94 11.83
N PRO A 59 3.32 1.25 10.76
CA PRO A 59 4.63 1.87 10.89
C PRO A 59 4.50 3.31 11.42
N VAL A 60 5.33 3.64 12.42
CA VAL A 60 5.34 4.97 13.06
C VAL A 60 6.69 5.69 12.92
N ARG A 61 7.77 4.98 12.67
CA ARG A 61 9.10 5.56 12.50
C ARG A 61 9.96 4.76 11.54
N LEU A 62 10.70 5.44 10.68
CA LEU A 62 11.67 4.86 9.74
C LEU A 62 13.07 5.33 10.10
N ARG A 63 14.02 4.40 10.20
CA ARG A 63 15.43 4.69 10.43
C ARG A 63 16.29 4.04 9.33
N ILE A 64 17.19 4.82 8.74
CA ILE A 64 18.15 4.37 7.74
C ILE A 64 19.50 5.02 8.06
N PRO A 65 20.32 4.38 8.94
CA PRO A 65 21.55 4.99 9.44
C PRO A 65 22.52 5.39 8.32
N GLY A 66 22.65 4.56 7.28
CA GLY A 66 23.57 4.77 6.16
C GLY A 66 23.40 6.11 5.42
N ILE A 67 22.22 6.72 5.49
CA ILE A 67 21.92 8.03 4.88
C ILE A 67 21.42 9.07 5.88
N GLY A 68 21.47 8.76 7.18
CA GLY A 68 21.08 9.68 8.26
C GLY A 68 19.58 9.95 8.34
N VAL A 69 18.72 9.04 7.90
CA VAL A 69 17.26 9.15 8.03
C VAL A 69 16.81 8.60 9.38
N ASP A 70 16.06 9.41 10.11
CA ASP A 70 15.32 9.03 11.32
C ASP A 70 14.05 9.90 11.38
N THR A 71 12.91 9.38 10.90
CA THR A 71 11.71 10.19 10.60
C THR A 71 10.42 9.50 11.03
N PRO A 72 9.37 10.26 11.42
CA PRO A 72 8.03 9.73 11.53
C PRO A 72 7.52 9.16 10.20
N VAL A 73 6.59 8.22 10.29
CA VAL A 73 5.90 7.65 9.13
C VAL A 73 4.41 7.93 9.26
N MET A 74 3.86 8.66 8.27
CA MET A 74 2.43 8.90 8.15
C MET A 74 1.75 7.84 7.29
N ARG A 75 0.42 7.75 7.35
CA ARG A 75 -0.37 6.89 6.45
C ARG A 75 -0.69 7.64 5.16
N LEU A 76 -0.55 6.96 4.03
CA LEU A 76 -0.92 7.45 2.70
C LEU A 76 -2.00 6.54 2.12
N GLY A 77 -3.00 7.14 1.50
CA GLY A 77 -4.04 6.44 0.74
C GLY A 77 -3.82 6.55 -0.77
N LEU A 78 -4.92 6.48 -1.51
CA LEU A 78 -4.97 6.80 -2.94
C LEU A 78 -5.49 8.22 -3.16
N ALA A 79 -4.93 8.90 -4.15
CA ALA A 79 -5.45 10.14 -4.68
C ALA A 79 -6.69 9.87 -5.55
N ARG A 80 -7.40 10.92 -5.97
CA ARG A 80 -8.63 10.80 -6.79
C ARG A 80 -8.41 10.15 -8.15
N ASP A 81 -7.20 10.26 -8.68
CA ASP A 81 -6.78 9.66 -9.96
C ASP A 81 -6.30 8.20 -9.82
N GLY A 82 -6.40 7.63 -8.61
CA GLY A 82 -5.95 6.26 -8.31
C GLY A 82 -4.45 6.11 -8.07
N SER A 83 -3.66 7.17 -8.16
CA SER A 83 -2.24 7.12 -7.79
C SER A 83 -2.06 7.07 -6.27
N VAL A 84 -0.92 6.52 -5.81
CA VAL A 84 -0.57 6.57 -4.39
C VAL A 84 -0.28 8.01 -3.99
N GLN A 85 -0.89 8.47 -2.90
CA GLN A 85 -0.60 9.78 -2.32
C GLN A 85 0.88 9.90 -1.96
N VAL A 86 1.41 11.13 -1.97
CA VAL A 86 2.73 11.45 -1.44
C VAL A 86 2.57 12.29 -0.17
N PRO A 87 3.56 12.33 0.74
CA PRO A 87 3.51 13.22 1.89
C PRO A 87 3.22 14.67 1.46
N PRO A 88 2.43 15.45 2.24
CA PRO A 88 2.26 16.87 1.97
C PRO A 88 3.60 17.60 1.91
N ILE A 89 3.72 18.62 1.07
CA ILE A 89 4.96 19.41 0.95
C ILE A 89 5.38 20.07 2.27
N THR A 90 4.43 20.37 3.15
CA THR A 90 4.66 20.90 4.49
C THR A 90 5.24 19.88 5.46
N ALA A 91 5.18 18.60 5.12
CA ALA A 91 5.75 17.48 5.87
C ALA A 91 6.87 16.80 5.04
N HIS A 92 7.72 17.61 4.39
CA HIS A 92 8.78 17.17 3.48
C HIS A 92 9.86 16.31 4.16
N ASP A 93 9.99 16.43 5.46
CA ASP A 93 10.90 15.70 6.36
C ASP A 93 10.31 14.39 6.88
N GLN A 94 9.06 14.06 6.53
CA GLN A 94 8.40 12.83 6.92
C GLN A 94 8.29 11.84 5.77
N ALA A 95 8.32 10.55 6.11
CA ALA A 95 8.00 9.47 5.19
C ALA A 95 6.52 9.11 5.27
N GLY A 96 5.98 8.48 4.22
CA GLY A 96 4.60 8.05 4.19
C GLY A 96 4.48 6.59 3.73
N TRP A 97 3.77 5.78 4.51
CA TRP A 97 3.48 4.39 4.17
C TRP A 97 2.14 4.28 3.42
N TYR A 98 2.16 3.63 2.26
CA TYR A 98 0.96 3.29 1.51
C TYR A 98 0.16 2.22 2.27
N GLN A 99 -0.92 2.62 2.94
CA GLN A 99 -1.68 1.79 3.88
C GLN A 99 -2.38 0.57 3.25
N SER A 100 -2.54 0.56 1.92
CA SER A 100 -3.07 -0.61 1.20
C SER A 100 -1.97 -1.61 0.82
N SER A 101 -0.70 -1.29 1.05
CA SER A 101 0.39 -2.27 0.97
C SER A 101 0.53 -3.03 2.30
N PRO A 102 1.11 -4.24 2.31
CA PRO A 102 1.39 -4.97 3.54
C PRO A 102 2.12 -4.10 4.56
N ALA A 103 1.80 -4.23 5.85
CA ALA A 103 2.57 -3.56 6.89
C ALA A 103 3.99 -4.12 6.95
N PRO A 104 5.01 -3.30 7.32
CA PRO A 104 6.38 -3.77 7.43
C PRO A 104 6.51 -5.00 8.32
N GLY A 105 7.14 -6.05 7.81
CA GLY A 105 7.27 -7.36 8.49
C GLY A 105 6.18 -8.37 8.12
N GLN A 106 5.10 -7.98 7.45
CA GLN A 106 4.15 -8.91 6.85
C GLN A 106 4.63 -9.41 5.49
N THR A 107 4.16 -10.58 5.08
CA THR A 107 4.42 -11.13 3.73
C THR A 107 3.90 -10.16 2.68
N GLY A 108 4.72 -9.87 1.68
CA GLY A 108 4.46 -8.92 0.62
C GLY A 108 5.34 -7.66 0.69
N PRO A 109 5.24 -6.77 -0.30
CA PRO A 109 6.01 -5.54 -0.38
C PRO A 109 5.32 -4.42 0.41
N SER A 110 5.92 -3.96 1.51
CA SER A 110 5.52 -2.70 2.16
C SER A 110 6.10 -1.52 1.39
N VAL A 111 5.29 -0.50 1.09
CA VAL A 111 5.70 0.63 0.26
C VAL A 111 5.72 1.91 1.09
N ILE A 112 6.88 2.58 1.12
CA ILE A 112 7.09 3.86 1.82
C ILE A 112 7.63 4.90 0.83
N LEU A 113 6.99 6.06 0.79
CA LEU A 113 7.33 7.17 -0.08
C LEU A 113 7.88 8.36 0.73
N GLY A 114 8.71 9.18 0.09
CA GLY A 114 9.21 10.42 0.68
C GLY A 114 9.73 11.35 -0.38
N HIS A 115 9.83 12.64 -0.04
CA HIS A 115 10.34 13.67 -0.95
C HIS A 115 11.86 13.66 -1.06
N VAL A 116 12.38 14.01 -2.24
CA VAL A 116 13.80 14.26 -2.47
C VAL A 116 14.14 15.73 -2.18
N THR A 117 13.39 16.66 -2.76
CA THR A 117 13.45 18.11 -2.48
C THR A 117 12.05 18.71 -2.64
N VAL A 118 11.75 19.77 -1.90
CA VAL A 118 10.45 20.44 -1.93
C VAL A 118 10.63 21.95 -2.00
N GLY A 119 10.85 22.47 -3.20
CA GLY A 119 10.85 23.91 -3.48
C GLY A 119 11.54 24.77 -2.40
N ALA A 120 10.78 25.66 -1.79
CA ALA A 120 11.26 26.54 -0.73
C ALA A 120 11.53 25.85 0.62
N TYR A 121 11.01 24.63 0.83
CA TYR A 121 11.25 23.85 2.04
C TYR A 121 12.61 23.12 2.04
N GLY A 122 13.29 23.06 0.87
CA GLY A 122 14.62 22.47 0.76
C GLY A 122 14.63 20.96 0.62
N ASP A 123 15.52 20.31 1.38
CA ASP A 123 15.75 18.88 1.29
C ASP A 123 14.59 18.06 1.89
N GLY A 124 14.08 17.08 1.12
CA GLY A 124 13.12 16.11 1.62
C GLY A 124 13.80 14.94 2.35
N VAL A 125 12.98 14.15 3.05
CA VAL A 125 13.44 13.02 3.87
C VAL A 125 14.28 12.01 3.09
N PHE A 126 13.98 11.81 1.81
CA PHE A 126 14.69 10.87 0.93
C PHE A 126 15.70 11.56 -0.01
N ARG A 127 16.21 12.73 0.39
CA ARG A 127 17.24 13.49 -0.37
C ARG A 127 18.45 12.65 -0.79
N ARG A 128 18.80 11.67 0.04
CA ARG A 128 20.01 10.83 -0.14
C ARG A 128 19.67 9.37 -0.42
N LEU A 129 18.43 9.06 -0.84
CA LEU A 129 18.00 7.68 -1.04
C LEU A 129 18.84 6.96 -2.11
N ASP A 130 19.31 7.71 -3.12
CA ASP A 130 20.18 7.27 -4.19
C ASP A 130 21.60 6.82 -3.73
N ARG A 131 21.97 7.16 -2.49
CA ARG A 131 23.29 6.78 -1.91
C ARG A 131 23.27 5.42 -1.23
N LEU A 132 22.11 4.84 -1.01
CA LEU A 132 21.99 3.52 -0.41
C LEU A 132 22.64 2.45 -1.28
N ARG A 133 23.24 1.48 -0.61
CA ARG A 133 23.94 0.37 -1.24
C ARG A 133 23.38 -0.96 -0.74
N ARG A 134 23.58 -2.00 -1.53
CA ARG A 134 23.28 -3.37 -1.10
C ARG A 134 24.00 -3.66 0.24
N GLY A 135 23.23 -4.18 1.20
CA GLY A 135 23.71 -4.47 2.55
C GLY A 135 23.38 -3.40 3.58
N ASP A 136 22.97 -2.19 3.17
CA ASP A 136 22.55 -1.16 4.12
C ASP A 136 21.30 -1.58 4.88
N GLU A 137 21.24 -1.21 6.17
CA GLU A 137 20.16 -1.59 7.08
C GLU A 137 19.05 -0.54 7.11
N ILE A 138 17.82 -1.01 7.21
CA ILE A 138 16.62 -0.21 7.34
C ILE A 138 15.78 -0.79 8.47
N ALA A 139 15.40 0.03 9.45
CA ALA A 139 14.53 -0.34 10.55
C ALA A 139 13.21 0.43 10.47
N VAL A 140 12.09 -0.28 10.58
CA VAL A 140 10.75 0.31 10.66
C VAL A 140 10.12 -0.04 11.98
N ARG A 141 9.98 0.94 12.87
CA ARG A 141 9.29 0.78 14.15
C ARG A 141 7.79 0.82 13.94
N LEU A 142 7.09 -0.09 14.59
CA LEU A 142 5.65 -0.23 14.53
C LEU A 142 4.98 0.32 15.79
N GLU A 143 3.69 0.65 15.69
CA GLU A 143 2.87 1.21 16.77
C GLU A 143 2.81 0.30 18.02
N ASN A 144 2.85 -1.02 17.81
CA ASN A 144 2.90 -2.02 18.90
C ASN A 144 4.26 -2.11 19.60
N GLY A 145 5.22 -1.24 19.27
CA GLY A 145 6.56 -1.18 19.86
C GLY A 145 7.58 -2.15 19.25
N THR A 146 7.18 -3.04 18.33
CA THR A 146 8.13 -3.91 17.62
C THR A 146 8.80 -3.17 16.47
N SER A 147 9.86 -3.76 15.91
CA SER A 147 10.54 -3.26 14.71
C SER A 147 10.64 -4.35 13.65
N ALA A 148 10.45 -3.96 12.39
CA ALA A 148 10.75 -4.78 11.23
C ALA A 148 12.08 -4.32 10.65
N GLU A 149 13.02 -5.27 10.50
CA GLU A 149 14.37 -5.00 10.02
C GLU A 149 14.53 -5.52 8.58
N PHE A 150 15.16 -4.72 7.75
CA PHE A 150 15.38 -5.02 6.34
C PHE A 150 16.81 -4.70 5.92
N THR A 151 17.29 -5.40 4.90
CA THR A 151 18.55 -5.10 4.21
C THR A 151 18.30 -4.72 2.78
N VAL A 152 18.93 -3.68 2.30
CA VAL A 152 18.90 -3.26 0.90
C VAL A 152 19.43 -4.39 0.01
N THR A 153 18.65 -4.83 -0.94
CA THR A 153 19.00 -5.85 -1.93
C THR A 153 19.39 -5.25 -3.28
N SER A 154 18.74 -4.16 -3.67
CA SER A 154 19.05 -3.42 -4.89
C SER A 154 18.47 -2.02 -4.86
N LEU A 155 18.99 -1.16 -5.73
CA LEU A 155 18.51 0.19 -5.99
C LEU A 155 18.37 0.36 -7.51
N ARG A 156 17.30 1.03 -7.95
CA ARG A 156 17.06 1.33 -9.37
C ARG A 156 16.65 2.79 -9.52
N THR A 157 17.19 3.46 -10.52
CA THR A 157 16.66 4.73 -11.03
C THR A 157 15.96 4.43 -12.34
N VAL A 158 14.71 4.80 -12.46
CA VAL A 158 13.85 4.50 -13.62
C VAL A 158 13.07 5.73 -14.04
N ALA A 159 12.89 5.93 -15.35
CA ALA A 159 12.01 6.98 -15.84
C ALA A 159 10.58 6.79 -15.29
N LYS A 160 9.88 7.87 -14.96
CA LYS A 160 8.49 7.80 -14.48
C LYS A 160 7.57 7.07 -15.46
N SER A 161 7.80 7.24 -16.78
CA SER A 161 7.07 6.56 -17.84
C SER A 161 7.35 5.05 -17.93
N ALA A 162 8.44 4.58 -17.32
CA ALA A 162 8.85 3.17 -17.27
C ALA A 162 8.82 2.61 -15.84
N PHE A 163 7.93 3.15 -15.00
CA PHE A 163 7.80 2.72 -13.60
C PHE A 163 7.43 1.23 -13.52
N PRO A 164 8.21 0.40 -12.81
CA PRO A 164 8.03 -1.04 -12.79
C PRO A 164 6.95 -1.46 -11.77
N THR A 165 5.69 -1.21 -12.09
CA THR A 165 4.54 -1.39 -11.18
C THR A 165 4.51 -2.78 -10.55
N GLU A 166 4.70 -3.83 -11.36
CA GLU A 166 4.69 -5.22 -10.87
C GLU A 166 5.84 -5.52 -9.90
N ALA A 167 7.04 -4.99 -10.16
CA ALA A 167 8.17 -5.18 -9.25
C ALA A 167 8.02 -4.42 -7.93
N VAL A 168 7.22 -3.34 -7.92
CA VAL A 168 7.00 -2.50 -6.72
C VAL A 168 5.82 -3.00 -5.90
N TYR A 169 4.70 -3.34 -6.54
CA TYR A 169 3.43 -3.64 -5.87
C TYR A 169 3.00 -5.10 -5.99
N GLY A 170 3.60 -5.88 -6.90
CA GLY A 170 3.26 -7.28 -7.11
C GLY A 170 3.61 -8.14 -5.90
N ASP A 171 2.82 -9.19 -5.68
CA ASP A 171 2.95 -10.08 -4.54
C ASP A 171 4.31 -10.79 -4.51
N VAL A 172 4.88 -10.88 -3.33
CA VAL A 172 6.10 -11.63 -3.04
C VAL A 172 5.88 -12.52 -1.81
N GLY A 173 6.48 -13.71 -1.81
CA GLY A 173 6.27 -14.74 -0.78
C GLY A 173 6.97 -14.49 0.56
N ARG A 174 7.49 -13.29 0.81
CA ARG A 174 8.22 -12.91 2.04
C ARG A 174 8.02 -11.44 2.35
N PRO A 175 8.32 -10.98 3.59
CA PRO A 175 8.33 -9.57 3.89
C PRO A 175 9.42 -8.83 3.12
N GLU A 176 9.02 -7.83 2.34
CA GLU A 176 9.92 -6.94 1.62
C GLU A 176 9.51 -5.48 1.84
N LEU A 177 10.46 -4.57 1.57
CA LEU A 177 10.25 -3.13 1.68
C LEU A 177 10.63 -2.45 0.37
N ARG A 178 9.83 -1.45 -0.02
CA ARG A 178 10.10 -0.54 -1.15
C ARG A 178 10.16 0.87 -0.61
N LEU A 179 11.31 1.55 -0.81
CA LEU A 179 11.39 3.00 -0.57
C LEU A 179 11.42 3.71 -1.92
N ILE A 180 10.59 4.75 -2.07
CA ILE A 180 10.41 5.43 -3.36
C ILE A 180 10.52 6.94 -3.17
N THR A 181 11.29 7.57 -4.05
CA THR A 181 11.36 9.04 -4.16
C THR A 181 11.48 9.45 -5.63
N CYS A 182 11.30 10.73 -5.88
CA CYS A 182 11.68 11.32 -7.17
C CYS A 182 13.20 11.33 -7.34
N GLY A 183 13.69 11.32 -8.56
CA GLY A 183 15.12 11.33 -8.86
C GLY A 183 15.44 11.70 -10.29
N GLY A 184 16.72 11.53 -10.66
CA GLY A 184 17.20 11.90 -11.98
C GLY A 184 17.26 13.40 -12.24
N PRO A 185 17.39 13.83 -13.51
CA PRO A 185 17.45 15.23 -13.89
C PRO A 185 16.17 16.00 -13.50
N ARG A 186 16.33 17.20 -12.98
CA ARG A 186 15.22 18.11 -12.70
C ARG A 186 14.95 18.99 -13.93
N THR A 187 13.69 19.04 -14.36
CA THR A 187 13.19 19.93 -15.42
C THR A 187 12.19 20.92 -14.83
N GLY A 188 11.62 21.81 -15.65
CA GLY A 188 10.56 22.73 -15.21
C GLY A 188 9.39 22.03 -14.53
N ASP A 189 9.04 20.82 -14.99
CA ASP A 189 7.94 20.02 -14.47
C ASP A 189 8.33 19.10 -13.29
N GLY A 190 9.55 19.24 -12.75
CA GLY A 190 10.06 18.46 -11.63
C GLY A 190 11.07 17.38 -12.03
N TYR A 191 11.19 16.34 -11.24
CA TYR A 191 12.11 15.22 -11.50
C TYR A 191 11.53 14.26 -12.55
N ARG A 192 12.37 13.79 -13.48
CA ARG A 192 11.97 12.90 -14.57
C ARG A 192 11.89 11.44 -14.17
N ASP A 193 12.64 11.05 -13.15
CA ASP A 193 12.80 9.66 -12.75
C ASP A 193 12.26 9.42 -11.33
N ASN A 194 12.21 8.15 -10.95
CA ASN A 194 12.07 7.70 -9.59
C ASN A 194 13.31 6.90 -9.17
N VAL A 195 13.71 7.05 -7.92
CA VAL A 195 14.65 6.16 -7.24
C VAL A 195 13.85 5.19 -6.42
N ILE A 196 14.07 3.89 -6.63
CA ILE A 196 13.38 2.80 -5.94
C ILE A 196 14.41 1.92 -5.27
N VAL A 197 14.31 1.78 -3.96
CA VAL A 197 15.12 0.86 -3.14
C VAL A 197 14.29 -0.38 -2.86
N PHE A 198 14.86 -1.55 -3.13
CA PHE A 198 14.33 -2.85 -2.78
C PHE A 198 15.09 -3.38 -1.58
N ALA A 199 14.38 -3.81 -0.55
CA ALA A 199 14.97 -4.40 0.64
C ALA A 199 14.16 -5.63 1.08
N ALA A 200 14.83 -6.61 1.66
CA ALA A 200 14.20 -7.82 2.17
C ALA A 200 14.42 -7.94 3.67
N SER A 201 13.45 -8.53 4.39
CA SER A 201 13.58 -8.77 5.81
C SER A 201 14.71 -9.74 6.09
N HIS A 202 15.42 -9.52 7.19
CA HIS A 202 16.28 -10.54 7.76
C HIS A 202 15.43 -11.64 8.38
N THR A 203 15.53 -12.85 7.88
CA THR A 203 15.14 -14.02 8.67
C THR A 203 16.28 -14.27 9.64
N THR A 204 16.21 -13.72 10.85
CA THR A 204 17.10 -14.17 11.91
C THR A 204 16.78 -15.64 12.15
N ARG A 205 17.56 -16.56 11.61
CA ARG A 205 17.53 -17.96 12.06
C ARG A 205 17.94 -17.92 13.55
N ARG A 206 17.01 -18.20 14.41
CA ARG A 206 17.28 -18.60 15.80
C ARG A 206 17.85 -20.01 15.82
#